data_f062c928cd9d6d7d0403e6387b166705
#
_entry.id   f062c928cd9d6d7d0403e6387b166705
#
_cell.length_a   1.000
_cell.length_b   1.000
_cell.length_c   1.000
_cell.angle_alpha   90.00
_cell.angle_beta   90.00
_cell.angle_gamma   90.00
#
_symmetry.space_group_name_H-M   'P 1'
#
loop_
_entity.id
_entity.type
_entity.pdbx_description
1 polymer ?
#
loop_
_entity_poly.entity_id
_entity_poly.type
_entity_poly.pdbx_seq_one_letter_code
_entity_poly.pdbx_strand_id
1 'polypeptide(L)'
;ILIGAVVCCAAAIGGDNLQDLKTGNIVGATPWKQQVMQLVGVVSAALTLGIVLTLLHEAYGIGSSDLPAPQAVLMTNVANGVFAGNLEWGMIYAGAILGIIIILIDQYQAYRKADFRVPILAVAIGIYLPIELTLPIFIGGMLNHIASKTASDDGKNNGLLIASGLITGEALMAIFIAVPLFFDKNYWPSLALSSPFDDLVGLAIISIILYRLYLVAKK
;
A
#
# COMPACT_ATOMS: atom_id res chain seq x y z
N ILE A 1 4.85 1.41 -22.50
CA ILE A 1 4.08 0.95 -21.32
C ILE A 1 4.10 -0.57 -21.24
N LEU A 2 3.72 -1.35 -22.28
CA LEU A 2 3.69 -2.82 -22.23
C LEU A 2 5.04 -3.44 -21.88
N ILE A 3 6.15 -2.96 -22.45
CA ILE A 3 7.50 -3.44 -22.09
C ILE A 3 7.80 -3.12 -20.62
N GLY A 4 7.48 -1.91 -20.17
CA GLY A 4 7.64 -1.52 -18.77
C GLY A 4 6.81 -2.40 -17.83
N ALA A 5 5.57 -2.75 -18.21
CA ALA A 5 4.72 -3.65 -17.45
C ALA A 5 5.35 -5.05 -17.31
N VAL A 6 5.88 -5.63 -18.41
CA VAL A 6 6.55 -6.93 -18.37
C VAL A 6 7.78 -6.92 -17.45
N VAL A 7 8.62 -5.87 -17.55
CA VAL A 7 9.81 -5.74 -16.70
C VAL A 7 9.40 -5.55 -15.22
N CYS A 8 8.38 -4.75 -14.95
CA CYS A 8 7.86 -4.53 -13.60
C CYS A 8 7.30 -5.83 -13.01
N CYS A 9 6.49 -6.58 -13.78
CA CYS A 9 5.97 -7.87 -13.34
C CYS A 9 7.10 -8.87 -13.03
N ALA A 10 8.13 -8.93 -13.88
CA ALA A 10 9.26 -9.82 -13.65
C ALA A 10 10.03 -9.46 -12.37
N ALA A 11 10.24 -8.17 -12.11
CA ALA A 11 10.93 -7.69 -10.92
C ALA A 11 10.09 -7.93 -9.65
N ALA A 12 8.79 -7.63 -9.69
CA ALA A 12 7.88 -7.81 -8.56
C ALA A 12 7.74 -9.29 -8.19
N ILE A 13 7.48 -10.17 -9.19
CA ILE A 13 7.31 -11.59 -8.92
C ILE A 13 8.59 -12.24 -8.40
N GLY A 14 9.77 -11.74 -8.78
CA GLY A 14 11.04 -12.18 -8.23
C GLY A 14 11.15 -11.92 -6.72
N GLY A 15 10.74 -10.75 -6.27
CA GLY A 15 10.69 -10.40 -4.84
C GLY A 15 9.66 -11.21 -4.08
N ASP A 16 8.44 -11.28 -4.59
CA ASP A 16 7.33 -12.01 -3.94
C ASP A 16 7.61 -13.50 -3.85
N ASN A 17 8.17 -14.09 -4.91
CA ASN A 17 8.55 -15.50 -4.93
C ASN A 17 9.62 -15.82 -3.87
N LEU A 18 10.61 -14.94 -3.66
CA LEU A 18 11.61 -15.13 -2.62
C LEU A 18 11.00 -15.05 -1.22
N GLN A 19 10.04 -14.15 -0.97
CA GLN A 19 9.33 -14.03 0.30
C GLN A 19 8.50 -15.30 0.59
N ASP A 20 7.77 -15.79 -0.40
CA ASP A 20 6.96 -17.00 -0.29
C ASP A 20 7.83 -18.25 -0.04
N LEU A 21 8.92 -18.40 -0.77
CA LEU A 21 9.87 -19.51 -0.55
C LEU A 21 10.53 -19.43 0.83
N LYS A 22 10.80 -18.23 1.33
CA LYS A 22 11.31 -18.04 2.69
C LYS A 22 10.28 -18.46 3.72
N THR A 23 9.03 -18.07 3.55
CA THR A 23 7.91 -18.50 4.41
C THR A 23 7.77 -20.02 4.37
N GLY A 24 7.79 -20.62 3.20
CA GLY A 24 7.76 -22.07 3.03
C GLY A 24 8.91 -22.78 3.73
N ASN A 25 10.11 -22.22 3.67
CA ASN A 25 11.28 -22.76 4.39
C ASN A 25 11.07 -22.76 5.90
N ILE A 26 10.46 -21.70 6.47
CA ILE A 26 10.19 -21.59 7.91
C ILE A 26 9.16 -22.64 8.35
N VAL A 27 8.14 -22.92 7.56
CA VAL A 27 7.09 -23.92 7.88
C VAL A 27 7.45 -25.33 7.41
N GLY A 28 8.63 -25.55 6.83
CA GLY A 28 9.09 -26.86 6.37
C GLY A 28 8.45 -27.34 5.06
N ALA A 29 7.93 -26.42 4.24
CA ALA A 29 7.36 -26.77 2.94
C ALA A 29 8.44 -27.18 1.92
N THR A 30 8.07 -28.07 1.00
CA THR A 30 8.97 -28.51 -0.09
C THR A 30 9.03 -27.42 -1.17
N PRO A 31 10.20 -26.83 -1.48
CA PRO A 31 10.28 -25.66 -2.37
C PRO A 31 9.67 -25.86 -3.76
N TRP A 32 9.93 -26.98 -4.42
CA TRP A 32 9.41 -27.22 -5.75
C TRP A 32 7.87 -27.34 -5.79
N LYS A 33 7.25 -27.92 -4.74
CA LYS A 33 5.79 -27.99 -4.64
C LYS A 33 5.19 -26.60 -4.45
N GLN A 34 5.86 -25.76 -3.69
CA GLN A 34 5.46 -24.37 -3.48
C GLN A 34 5.51 -23.59 -4.80
N GLN A 35 6.59 -23.74 -5.58
CA GLN A 35 6.70 -23.09 -6.89
C GLN A 35 5.62 -23.53 -7.88
N VAL A 36 5.28 -24.82 -7.89
CA VAL A 36 4.18 -25.33 -8.74
C VAL A 36 2.85 -24.69 -8.32
N MET A 37 2.58 -24.58 -7.01
CA MET A 37 1.36 -23.92 -6.52
C MET A 37 1.35 -22.43 -6.81
N GLN A 38 2.49 -21.76 -6.76
CA GLN A 38 2.60 -20.35 -7.19
C GLN A 38 2.23 -20.17 -8.67
N LEU A 39 2.68 -21.07 -9.55
CA LEU A 39 2.30 -21.06 -10.97
C LEU A 39 0.78 -21.20 -11.14
N VAL A 40 0.15 -22.14 -10.42
CA VAL A 40 -1.31 -22.30 -10.43
C VAL A 40 -1.99 -21.03 -9.93
N GLY A 41 -1.47 -20.42 -8.86
CA GLY A 41 -1.97 -19.14 -8.33
C GLY A 41 -1.89 -18.00 -9.35
N VAL A 42 -0.75 -17.85 -10.02
CA VAL A 42 -0.55 -16.83 -11.07
C VAL A 42 -1.53 -17.01 -12.24
N VAL A 43 -1.72 -18.24 -12.72
CA VAL A 43 -2.66 -18.52 -13.81
C VAL A 43 -4.10 -18.21 -13.39
N SER A 44 -4.51 -18.63 -12.19
CA SER A 44 -5.85 -18.36 -11.69
C SER A 44 -6.10 -16.85 -11.48
N ALA A 45 -5.12 -16.14 -10.93
CA ALA A 45 -5.18 -14.69 -10.77
C ALA A 45 -5.26 -13.98 -12.13
N ALA A 46 -4.47 -14.39 -13.11
CA ALA A 46 -4.48 -13.81 -14.45
C ALA A 46 -5.85 -13.93 -15.15
N LEU A 47 -6.56 -15.04 -14.92
CA LEU A 47 -7.89 -15.27 -15.49
C LEU A 47 -8.96 -14.37 -14.83
N THR A 48 -8.81 -14.03 -13.56
CA THR A 48 -9.81 -13.25 -12.81
C THR A 48 -9.49 -11.75 -12.76
N LEU A 49 -8.22 -11.37 -12.84
CA LEU A 49 -7.74 -10.00 -12.65
C LEU A 49 -8.37 -9.03 -13.64
N GLY A 50 -8.53 -9.42 -14.92
CA GLY A 50 -9.16 -8.58 -15.95
C GLY A 50 -10.59 -8.21 -15.59
N ILE A 51 -11.35 -9.15 -15.07
CA ILE A 51 -12.75 -8.93 -14.66
C ILE A 51 -12.78 -7.98 -13.45
N VAL A 52 -11.94 -8.21 -12.45
CA VAL A 52 -11.86 -7.36 -11.24
C VAL A 52 -11.44 -5.94 -11.58
N LEU A 53 -10.43 -5.75 -12.44
CA LEU A 53 -9.99 -4.42 -12.87
C LEU A 53 -11.08 -3.68 -13.64
N THR A 54 -11.81 -4.36 -14.53
CA THR A 54 -12.92 -3.76 -15.26
C THR A 54 -14.02 -3.32 -14.29
N LEU A 55 -14.37 -4.18 -13.34
CA LEU A 55 -15.38 -3.89 -12.33
C LEU A 55 -14.99 -2.66 -11.47
N LEU A 56 -13.75 -2.60 -11.00
CA LEU A 56 -13.25 -1.47 -10.20
C LEU A 56 -13.18 -0.19 -11.04
N HIS A 57 -12.79 -0.28 -12.31
CA HIS A 57 -12.74 0.88 -13.20
C HIS A 57 -14.12 1.46 -13.49
N GLU A 58 -15.12 0.61 -13.73
CA GLU A 58 -16.49 1.04 -13.98
C GLU A 58 -17.19 1.56 -12.71
N ALA A 59 -16.89 0.97 -11.55
CA ALA A 59 -17.50 1.38 -10.28
C ALA A 59 -16.90 2.69 -9.73
N TYR A 60 -15.58 2.81 -9.72
CA TYR A 60 -14.90 3.92 -9.05
C TYR A 60 -14.07 4.81 -9.99
N GLY A 61 -13.65 4.29 -11.16
CA GLY A 61 -12.70 4.96 -12.05
C GLY A 61 -11.26 4.92 -11.51
N ILE A 62 -10.45 3.99 -11.98
CA ILE A 62 -9.04 3.87 -11.56
C ILE A 62 -8.30 5.19 -11.86
N GLY A 63 -7.67 5.77 -10.85
CA GLY A 63 -6.98 7.06 -10.93
C GLY A 63 -7.85 8.27 -10.60
N SER A 64 -9.12 8.07 -10.21
CA SER A 64 -10.02 9.12 -9.72
C SER A 64 -9.76 9.42 -8.23
N SER A 65 -10.50 10.39 -7.67
CA SER A 65 -10.52 10.66 -6.22
C SER A 65 -11.02 9.47 -5.40
N ASP A 66 -11.94 8.68 -5.97
CA ASP A 66 -12.59 7.56 -5.26
C ASP A 66 -11.71 6.30 -5.27
N LEU A 67 -10.88 6.13 -6.29
CA LEU A 67 -9.87 5.08 -6.37
C LEU A 67 -8.54 5.65 -6.86
N PRO A 68 -7.81 6.38 -6.02
CA PRO A 68 -6.51 6.92 -6.39
C PRO A 68 -5.53 5.79 -6.60
N ALA A 69 -4.96 5.73 -7.79
CA ALA A 69 -3.93 4.77 -8.17
C ALA A 69 -2.61 5.51 -8.42
N PRO A 70 -1.92 6.00 -7.36
CA PRO A 70 -0.81 6.92 -7.50
C PRO A 70 0.32 6.35 -8.37
N GLN A 71 0.65 5.06 -8.21
CA GLN A 71 1.70 4.42 -9.00
C GLN A 71 1.34 4.31 -10.49
N ALA A 72 0.08 4.02 -10.83
CA ALA A 72 -0.38 3.98 -12.20
C ALA A 72 -0.38 5.38 -12.84
N VAL A 73 -0.81 6.39 -12.10
CA VAL A 73 -0.77 7.80 -12.54
C VAL A 73 0.67 8.26 -12.74
N LEU A 74 1.59 7.92 -11.81
CA LEU A 74 3.01 8.21 -11.96
C LEU A 74 3.59 7.58 -13.22
N MET A 75 3.32 6.30 -13.48
CA MET A 75 3.79 5.61 -14.69
C MET A 75 3.23 6.24 -15.96
N THR A 76 1.96 6.65 -15.95
CA THR A 76 1.33 7.34 -17.07
C THR A 76 2.02 8.69 -17.33
N ASN A 77 2.28 9.47 -16.28
CA ASN A 77 2.96 10.77 -16.39
C ASN A 77 4.39 10.62 -16.91
N VAL A 78 5.15 9.64 -16.39
CA VAL A 78 6.50 9.34 -16.88
C VAL A 78 6.48 8.90 -18.35
N ALA A 79 5.58 7.99 -18.71
CA ALA A 79 5.46 7.54 -20.10
C ALA A 79 5.09 8.69 -21.04
N ASN A 80 4.11 9.51 -20.70
CA ASN A 80 3.70 10.67 -21.48
C ASN A 80 4.84 11.69 -21.58
N GLY A 81 5.54 11.96 -20.49
CA GLY A 81 6.68 12.87 -20.48
C GLY A 81 7.81 12.41 -21.42
N VAL A 82 8.14 11.11 -21.40
CA VAL A 82 9.19 10.55 -22.27
C VAL A 82 8.76 10.53 -23.74
N PHE A 83 7.55 10.08 -24.06
CA PHE A 83 7.11 9.92 -25.45
C PHE A 83 6.63 11.22 -26.08
N ALA A 84 6.01 12.13 -25.30
CA ALA A 84 5.60 13.44 -25.81
C ALA A 84 6.74 14.50 -25.76
N GLY A 85 7.86 14.19 -25.16
CA GLY A 85 9.00 15.11 -25.03
C GLY A 85 8.79 16.28 -24.06
N ASN A 86 7.71 16.25 -23.29
CA ASN A 86 7.28 17.32 -22.39
C ASN A 86 7.73 17.07 -20.93
N LEU A 87 8.93 16.55 -20.75
CA LEU A 87 9.49 16.36 -19.41
C LEU A 87 9.87 17.72 -18.79
N GLU A 88 9.37 17.97 -17.60
CA GLU A 88 9.79 19.12 -16.80
C GLU A 88 11.16 18.86 -16.15
N TRP A 89 12.22 19.01 -16.92
CA TRP A 89 13.58 18.74 -16.47
C TRP A 89 13.95 19.49 -15.19
N GLY A 90 13.40 20.70 -14.99
CA GLY A 90 13.63 21.47 -13.76
C GLY A 90 13.16 20.73 -12.50
N MET A 91 11.97 20.12 -12.53
CA MET A 91 11.45 19.33 -11.43
C MET A 91 12.24 18.03 -11.23
N ILE A 92 12.67 17.40 -12.33
CA ILE A 92 13.50 16.19 -12.27
C ILE A 92 14.84 16.48 -11.58
N TYR A 93 15.52 17.57 -11.95
CA TYR A 93 16.77 17.96 -11.30
C TYR A 93 16.56 18.33 -9.83
N ALA A 94 15.50 19.06 -9.50
CA ALA A 94 15.16 19.38 -8.11
C ALA A 94 14.92 18.11 -7.29
N GLY A 95 14.17 17.15 -7.83
CA GLY A 95 13.93 15.84 -7.19
C GLY A 95 15.22 15.03 -7.03
N ALA A 96 16.10 15.02 -8.03
CA ALA A 96 17.38 14.35 -7.97
C ALA A 96 18.30 14.94 -6.89
N ILE A 97 18.40 16.26 -6.81
CA ILE A 97 19.18 16.96 -5.78
C ILE A 97 18.63 16.64 -4.39
N LEU A 98 17.32 16.75 -4.20
CA LEU A 98 16.66 16.40 -2.94
C LEU A 98 16.93 14.94 -2.55
N GLY A 99 16.83 14.02 -3.52
CA GLY A 99 17.13 12.61 -3.32
C GLY A 99 18.57 12.37 -2.84
N ILE A 100 19.55 13.03 -3.46
CA ILE A 100 20.96 12.95 -3.04
C ILE A 100 21.15 13.47 -1.61
N ILE A 101 20.53 14.60 -1.27
CA ILE A 101 20.59 15.15 0.10
C ILE A 101 20.03 14.15 1.11
N ILE A 102 18.90 13.54 0.84
CA ILE A 102 18.26 12.55 1.73
C ILE A 102 19.14 11.32 1.88
N ILE A 103 19.74 10.82 0.78
CA ILE A 103 20.67 9.68 0.83
C ILE A 103 21.88 10.01 1.72
N LEU A 104 22.45 11.20 1.60
CA LEU A 104 23.59 11.62 2.40
C LEU A 104 23.22 11.70 3.89
N ILE A 105 22.02 12.21 4.21
CA ILE A 105 21.50 12.25 5.58
C ILE A 105 21.32 10.82 6.12
N ASP A 106 20.70 9.92 5.36
CA ASP A 106 20.49 8.52 5.79
C ASP A 106 21.83 7.79 5.97
N GLN A 107 22.80 7.98 5.07
CA GLN A 107 24.13 7.42 5.19
C GLN A 107 24.89 7.96 6.44
N TYR A 108 24.78 9.25 6.70
CA TYR A 108 25.37 9.85 7.89
C TYR A 108 24.76 9.28 9.17
N GLN A 109 23.44 9.11 9.22
CA GLN A 109 22.76 8.48 10.36
C GLN A 109 23.15 7.01 10.50
N ALA A 110 23.29 6.27 9.39
CA ALA A 110 23.78 4.90 9.39
C ALA A 110 25.21 4.79 9.98
N TYR A 111 26.08 5.71 9.57
CA TYR A 111 27.45 5.78 10.09
C TYR A 111 27.48 6.05 11.60
N ARG A 112 26.61 6.92 12.08
CA ARG A 112 26.45 7.22 13.52
C ARG A 112 25.73 6.14 14.31
N LYS A 113 25.25 5.06 13.68
CA LYS A 113 24.40 4.01 14.28
C LYS A 113 23.19 4.60 15.02
N ALA A 114 22.59 5.65 14.44
CA ALA A 114 21.40 6.28 15.00
C ALA A 114 20.21 5.32 14.96
N ASP A 115 19.39 5.35 16.00
CA ASP A 115 18.17 4.53 16.08
C ASP A 115 17.13 4.92 15.05
N PHE A 116 17.16 6.19 14.59
CA PHE A 116 16.26 6.72 13.58
C PHE A 116 17.00 6.85 12.25
N ARG A 117 16.38 6.33 11.18
CA ARG A 117 16.85 6.43 9.80
C ARG A 117 15.82 7.18 8.94
N VAL A 118 16.29 7.78 7.86
CA VAL A 118 15.45 8.52 6.91
C VAL A 118 15.52 7.84 5.53
N PRO A 119 14.79 6.72 5.33
CA PRO A 119 14.83 6.01 4.06
C PRO A 119 14.23 6.88 2.95
N ILE A 120 14.98 7.03 1.85
CA ILE A 120 14.60 7.88 0.71
C ILE A 120 13.22 7.52 0.13
N LEU A 121 12.90 6.23 0.06
CA LEU A 121 11.60 5.76 -0.44
C LEU A 121 10.43 6.25 0.42
N ALA A 122 10.58 6.23 1.75
CA ALA A 122 9.53 6.73 2.66
C ALA A 122 9.31 8.23 2.48
N VAL A 123 10.40 9.00 2.33
CA VAL A 123 10.30 10.45 2.07
C VAL A 123 9.66 10.71 0.71
N ALA A 124 10.06 9.99 -0.33
CA ALA A 124 9.50 10.13 -1.68
C ALA A 124 7.99 9.82 -1.70
N ILE A 125 7.57 8.74 -1.03
CA ILE A 125 6.15 8.39 -0.89
C ILE A 125 5.40 9.48 -0.14
N GLY A 126 5.96 10.00 0.95
CA GLY A 126 5.34 11.07 1.73
C GLY A 126 5.17 12.40 0.96
N ILE A 127 6.06 12.70 0.01
CA ILE A 127 5.94 13.86 -0.88
C ILE A 127 4.90 13.62 -1.98
N TYR A 128 4.87 12.40 -2.51
CA TYR A 128 4.06 12.07 -3.69
C TYR A 128 2.59 11.77 -3.36
N LEU A 129 2.31 11.08 -2.24
CA LEU A 129 0.96 10.72 -1.88
C LEU A 129 0.15 11.93 -1.38
N PRO A 130 -1.16 11.99 -1.69
CA PRO A 130 -2.08 12.96 -1.11
C PRO A 130 -2.10 12.87 0.42
N ILE A 131 -2.46 14.00 1.07
CA ILE A 131 -2.47 14.08 2.54
C ILE A 131 -3.47 13.11 3.18
N GLU A 132 -4.56 12.80 2.48
CA GLU A 132 -5.59 11.86 2.91
C GLU A 132 -5.02 10.44 3.13
N LEU A 133 -3.98 10.08 2.38
CA LEU A 133 -3.29 8.80 2.51
C LEU A 133 -2.09 8.87 3.46
N THR A 134 -1.36 9.99 3.48
CA THR A 134 -0.15 10.12 4.29
C THR A 134 -0.44 10.36 5.77
N LEU A 135 -1.54 11.04 6.09
CA LEU A 135 -1.91 11.33 7.47
C LEU A 135 -2.22 10.06 8.30
N PRO A 136 -3.03 9.12 7.82
CA PRO A 136 -3.24 7.83 8.51
C PRO A 136 -1.95 7.03 8.68
N ILE A 137 -1.07 7.02 7.67
CA ILE A 137 0.25 6.35 7.75
C ILE A 137 1.09 6.97 8.85
N PHE A 138 1.12 8.30 8.96
CA PHE A 138 1.84 9.01 10.01
C PHE A 138 1.30 8.69 11.40
N ILE A 139 -0.02 8.71 11.58
CA ILE A 139 -0.69 8.36 12.84
C ILE A 139 -0.37 6.92 13.24
N GLY A 140 -0.46 5.97 12.28
CA GLY A 140 -0.11 4.57 12.50
C GLY A 140 1.35 4.39 12.89
N GLY A 141 2.26 5.12 12.24
CA GLY A 141 3.69 5.13 12.57
C GLY A 141 3.98 5.66 13.97
N MET A 142 3.31 6.75 14.38
CA MET A 142 3.41 7.28 15.75
C MET A 142 2.92 6.26 16.79
N LEU A 143 1.77 5.64 16.55
CA LEU A 143 1.23 4.60 17.45
C LEU A 143 2.18 3.42 17.58
N ASN A 144 2.72 2.95 16.44
CA ASN A 144 3.70 1.88 16.44
C ASN A 144 4.97 2.27 17.23
N HIS A 145 5.46 3.50 17.06
CA HIS A 145 6.62 3.98 17.81
C HIS A 145 6.37 4.03 19.32
N ILE A 146 5.19 4.49 19.74
CA ILE A 146 4.81 4.54 21.16
C ILE A 146 4.62 3.13 21.72
N ALA A 147 3.94 2.25 21.00
CA ALA A 147 3.70 0.88 21.42
C ALA A 147 5.01 0.08 21.51
N SER A 148 5.90 0.21 20.52
CA SER A 148 7.15 -0.56 20.43
C SER A 148 8.15 -0.28 21.55
N LYS A 149 8.02 0.85 22.25
CA LYS A 149 8.86 1.15 23.43
C LYS A 149 8.59 0.22 24.62
N THR A 150 7.39 -0.30 24.73
CA THR A 150 6.93 -1.14 25.85
C THR A 150 6.47 -2.54 25.41
N ALA A 151 6.43 -2.79 24.10
CA ALA A 151 5.94 -4.03 23.52
C ALA A 151 6.95 -5.16 23.61
N SER A 152 6.45 -6.36 23.89
CA SER A 152 7.20 -7.61 23.66
C SER A 152 7.35 -7.87 22.15
N ASP A 153 8.26 -8.76 21.76
CA ASP A 153 8.40 -9.13 20.33
C ASP A 153 7.14 -9.82 19.78
N ASP A 154 6.42 -10.57 20.61
CA ASP A 154 5.15 -11.17 20.27
C ASP A 154 4.07 -10.08 20.07
N GLY A 155 4.04 -9.05 20.89
CA GLY A 155 3.12 -7.93 20.74
C GLY A 155 3.32 -7.17 19.42
N LYS A 156 4.57 -6.92 19.02
CA LYS A 156 4.89 -6.29 17.73
C LYS A 156 4.40 -7.13 16.55
N ASN A 157 4.62 -8.45 16.61
CA ASN A 157 4.16 -9.37 15.56
C ASN A 157 2.63 -9.41 15.49
N ASN A 158 1.94 -9.48 16.62
CA ASN A 158 0.47 -9.48 16.67
C ASN A 158 -0.12 -8.16 16.17
N GLY A 159 0.49 -7.01 16.50
CA GLY A 159 0.12 -5.72 15.97
C GLY A 159 0.24 -5.65 14.44
N LEU A 160 1.35 -6.17 13.90
CA LEU A 160 1.58 -6.25 12.45
C LEU A 160 0.55 -7.15 11.77
N LEU A 161 0.23 -8.31 12.34
CA LEU A 161 -0.76 -9.24 11.79
C LEU A 161 -2.16 -8.62 11.73
N ILE A 162 -2.59 -7.91 12.79
CA ILE A 162 -3.89 -7.23 12.79
C ILE A 162 -3.91 -6.10 11.75
N ALA A 163 -2.86 -5.29 11.68
CA ALA A 163 -2.77 -4.23 10.67
C ALA A 163 -2.84 -4.80 9.24
N SER A 164 -2.13 -5.89 8.97
CA SER A 164 -2.18 -6.59 7.68
C SER A 164 -3.58 -7.15 7.37
N GLY A 165 -4.27 -7.68 8.39
CA GLY A 165 -5.65 -8.15 8.25
C GLY A 165 -6.64 -7.03 7.94
N LEU A 166 -6.45 -5.86 8.52
CA LEU A 166 -7.28 -4.68 8.22
C LEU A 166 -7.09 -4.19 6.77
N ILE A 167 -5.83 -4.14 6.28
CA ILE A 167 -5.53 -3.77 4.89
C ILE A 167 -6.18 -4.76 3.92
N THR A 168 -6.04 -6.06 4.19
CA THR A 168 -6.65 -7.10 3.35
C THR A 168 -8.17 -7.02 3.39
N GLY A 169 -8.76 -6.78 4.57
CA GLY A 169 -10.21 -6.64 4.76
C GLY A 169 -10.77 -5.44 4.00
N GLU A 170 -10.09 -4.31 4.00
CA GLU A 170 -10.46 -3.12 3.22
C GLU A 170 -10.48 -3.45 1.71
N ALA A 171 -9.41 -4.04 1.19
CA ALA A 171 -9.31 -4.39 -0.22
C ALA A 171 -10.41 -5.35 -0.68
N LEU A 172 -10.72 -6.37 0.13
CA LEU A 172 -11.83 -7.30 -0.15
C LEU A 172 -13.19 -6.58 -0.10
N MET A 173 -13.41 -5.73 0.90
CA MET A 173 -14.66 -4.99 1.02
C MET A 173 -14.88 -4.03 -0.15
N ALA A 174 -13.82 -3.38 -0.64
CA ALA A 174 -13.90 -2.53 -1.83
C ALA A 174 -14.42 -3.31 -3.06
N ILE A 175 -13.94 -4.55 -3.25
CA ILE A 175 -14.42 -5.42 -4.34
C ILE A 175 -15.89 -5.81 -4.11
N PHE A 176 -16.29 -6.18 -2.89
CA PHE A 176 -17.67 -6.53 -2.58
C PHE A 176 -18.64 -5.35 -2.81
N ILE A 177 -18.23 -4.13 -2.48
CA ILE A 177 -19.04 -2.93 -2.71
C ILE A 177 -19.05 -2.56 -4.19
N ALA A 178 -17.99 -2.82 -4.93
CA ALA A 178 -17.92 -2.55 -6.37
C ALA A 178 -18.93 -3.39 -7.19
N VAL A 179 -19.28 -4.60 -6.74
CA VAL A 179 -20.23 -5.47 -7.45
C VAL A 179 -21.61 -4.80 -7.62
N PRO A 180 -22.33 -4.37 -6.58
CA PRO A 180 -23.61 -3.69 -6.75
C PRO A 180 -23.48 -2.36 -7.49
N LEU A 181 -22.39 -1.59 -7.27
CA LEU A 181 -22.14 -0.33 -7.99
C LEU A 181 -21.94 -0.52 -9.49
N PHE A 182 -21.45 -1.67 -9.92
CA PHE A 182 -21.32 -2.01 -11.34
C PHE A 182 -22.70 -2.14 -12.02
N PHE A 183 -23.72 -2.69 -11.32
CA PHE A 183 -25.07 -2.86 -11.84
C PHE A 183 -25.92 -1.59 -11.71
N ASP A 184 -25.74 -0.82 -10.63
CA ASP A 184 -26.44 0.45 -10.39
C ASP A 184 -25.45 1.47 -9.79
N LYS A 185 -25.05 2.44 -10.60
CA LYS A 185 -24.11 3.51 -10.18
C LYS A 185 -24.65 4.40 -9.06
N ASN A 186 -25.96 4.39 -8.83
CA ASN A 186 -26.60 5.13 -7.73
C ASN A 186 -26.73 4.26 -6.46
N TYR A 187 -26.37 2.98 -6.54
CA TYR A 187 -26.36 2.11 -5.38
C TYR A 187 -25.21 2.49 -4.46
N TRP A 188 -25.55 3.26 -3.45
CA TRP A 188 -24.63 3.48 -2.34
C TRP A 188 -25.24 2.82 -1.09
N PRO A 189 -24.56 1.90 -0.43
CA PRO A 189 -25.00 1.36 0.85
C PRO A 189 -24.88 2.46 1.91
N SER A 190 -25.78 3.44 1.87
CA SER A 190 -25.84 4.48 2.86
C SER A 190 -26.46 3.90 4.13
N LEU A 191 -25.66 3.68 5.17
CA LEU A 191 -26.16 3.89 6.50
C LEU A 191 -26.49 5.41 6.56
N ALA A 192 -27.71 5.76 6.18
CA ALA A 192 -28.13 7.17 6.11
C ALA A 192 -28.25 7.77 7.51
N LEU A 193 -27.09 7.99 8.13
CA LEU A 193 -26.98 8.86 9.28
C LEU A 193 -26.84 10.29 8.71
N SER A 194 -27.54 11.24 9.26
CA SER A 194 -27.41 12.63 8.84
C SER A 194 -26.10 13.23 9.37
N SER A 195 -25.35 13.94 8.51
CA SER A 195 -24.25 14.79 8.98
C SER A 195 -24.74 15.73 10.11
N PRO A 196 -24.01 15.84 11.26
CA PRO A 196 -22.63 15.46 11.55
C PRO A 196 -22.44 14.09 12.24
N PHE A 197 -23.49 13.27 12.39
CA PHE A 197 -23.41 11.99 13.09
C PHE A 197 -22.53 10.96 12.34
N ASP A 198 -22.51 11.01 11.02
CA ASP A 198 -21.67 10.13 10.20
C ASP A 198 -20.19 10.29 10.52
N ASP A 199 -19.72 11.55 10.58
CA ASP A 199 -18.33 11.89 10.86
C ASP A 199 -17.94 11.45 12.27
N LEU A 200 -18.84 11.66 13.25
CA LEU A 200 -18.62 11.26 14.64
C LEU A 200 -18.55 9.75 14.80
N VAL A 201 -19.41 9.00 14.12
CA VAL A 201 -19.41 7.53 14.15
C VAL A 201 -18.15 7.00 13.47
N GLY A 202 -17.76 7.56 12.32
CA GLY A 202 -16.52 7.20 11.63
C GLY A 202 -15.30 7.44 12.53
N LEU A 203 -15.23 8.60 13.15
CA LEU A 203 -14.13 8.95 14.04
C LEU A 203 -14.08 8.07 15.31
N ALA A 204 -15.25 7.70 15.85
CA ALA A 204 -15.34 6.76 16.96
C ALA A 204 -14.84 5.35 16.58
N ILE A 205 -15.24 4.84 15.42
CA ILE A 205 -14.80 3.53 14.91
C ILE A 205 -13.28 3.52 14.71
N ILE A 206 -12.73 4.54 14.03
CA ILE A 206 -11.29 4.67 13.82
C ILE A 206 -10.56 4.73 15.17
N SER A 207 -11.05 5.50 16.12
CA SER A 207 -10.44 5.62 17.46
C SER A 207 -10.44 4.27 18.20
N ILE A 208 -11.52 3.50 18.11
CA ILE A 208 -11.61 2.15 18.68
C ILE A 208 -10.59 1.20 18.03
N ILE A 209 -10.48 1.23 16.70
CA ILE A 209 -9.52 0.40 15.96
C ILE A 209 -8.09 0.75 16.36
N LEU A 210 -7.73 2.03 16.40
CA LEU A 210 -6.41 2.50 16.79
C LEU A 210 -6.10 2.11 18.25
N TYR A 211 -7.06 2.25 19.15
CA TYR A 211 -6.91 1.84 20.54
C TYR A 211 -6.71 0.31 20.68
N ARG A 212 -7.46 -0.47 19.92
CA ARG A 212 -7.28 -1.94 19.89
C ARG A 212 -5.94 -2.34 19.34
N LEU A 213 -5.49 -1.72 18.24
CA LEU A 213 -4.14 -1.93 17.69
C LEU A 213 -3.06 -1.64 18.71
N TYR A 214 -3.18 -0.50 19.40
CA TYR A 214 -2.23 -0.13 20.47
C TYR A 214 -2.19 -1.17 21.59
N LEU A 215 -3.35 -1.62 22.07
CA LEU A 215 -3.43 -2.62 23.16
C LEU A 215 -2.81 -3.96 22.76
N VAL A 216 -3.00 -4.40 21.52
CA VAL A 216 -2.44 -5.67 21.04
C VAL A 216 -0.94 -5.54 20.81
N ALA A 217 -0.50 -4.43 20.21
CA ALA A 217 0.92 -4.20 19.98
C ALA A 217 1.72 -4.00 21.27
N LYS A 218 1.06 -3.59 22.37
CA LYS A 218 1.72 -3.40 23.67
C LYS A 218 1.92 -4.69 24.46
N LYS A 219 1.11 -5.72 24.21
CA LYS A 219 1.23 -7.03 24.87
C LYS A 219 2.47 -7.77 24.38
#